data_a2b546f7ebb94178c0b1f71eeddb5be1
#
_entry.id   a2b546f7ebb94178c0b1f71eeddb5be1
#
_cell.length_a   1.000
_cell.length_b   1.000
_cell.length_c   1.000
_cell.angle_alpha   90.00
_cell.angle_beta   90.00
_cell.angle_gamma   90.00
#
_symmetry.space_group_name_H-M   'P 1'
#
loop_
_entity.id
_entity.type
_entity.pdbx_description
1 polymer ?
#
loop_
_entity_poly.entity_id
_entity_poly.type
_entity_poly.pdbx_seq_one_letter_code
_entity_poly.pdbx_strand_id
1 'polypeptide(L)'
;MDKRATIINKAKAYKELVMNDFPVEIDQCWLFGSYAKGTPREHSDIDIALVVDHIEDDDYWNGTTLLWKLSNHIDDRIEPVLIARDTDYADFLSEIQKTGIEVK
;
A
#
# COMPACT_ATOMS: atom_id res chain seq x y z
N MET A 1 -10.50 13.67 -12.41
CA MET A 1 -10.43 12.46 -11.56
C MET A 1 -9.87 11.31 -12.37
N ASP A 2 -8.92 10.57 -11.80
CA ASP A 2 -8.29 9.46 -12.53
C ASP A 2 -9.23 8.26 -12.62
N LYS A 3 -9.17 7.54 -13.74
CA LYS A 3 -9.89 6.29 -13.89
C LYS A 3 -9.28 5.22 -12.96
N ARG A 4 -10.10 4.29 -12.50
CA ARG A 4 -9.66 3.20 -11.62
C ARG A 4 -8.49 2.41 -12.23
N ALA A 5 -8.54 2.14 -13.53
CA ALA A 5 -7.45 1.43 -14.22
C ALA A 5 -6.12 2.17 -14.11
N THR A 6 -6.14 3.50 -14.23
CA THR A 6 -4.94 4.33 -14.06
C THR A 6 -4.39 4.22 -12.65
N ILE A 7 -5.26 4.26 -11.65
CA ILE A 7 -4.87 4.14 -10.25
C ILE A 7 -4.30 2.74 -9.95
N ILE A 8 -4.92 1.70 -10.48
CA ILE A 8 -4.42 0.32 -10.33
C ILE A 8 -3.02 0.18 -10.97
N ASN A 9 -2.81 0.78 -12.13
CA ASN A 9 -1.50 0.75 -12.79
C ASN A 9 -0.44 1.49 -11.97
N LYS A 10 -0.79 2.60 -11.34
CA LYS A 10 0.11 3.30 -10.41
C LYS A 10 0.42 2.44 -9.18
N ALA A 11 -0.56 1.75 -8.64
CA ALA A 11 -0.35 0.84 -7.52
C ALA A 11 0.58 -0.32 -7.89
N LYS A 12 0.45 -0.87 -9.09
CA LYS A 12 1.36 -1.91 -9.60
C LYS A 12 2.78 -1.41 -9.74
N ALA A 13 2.96 -0.22 -10.31
CA ALA A 13 4.28 0.39 -10.47
C ALA A 13 4.92 0.66 -9.11
N TYR A 14 4.15 1.14 -8.15
CA TYR A 14 4.61 1.36 -6.80
C TYR A 14 5.02 0.06 -6.11
N LYS A 15 4.20 -0.99 -6.23
CA LYS A 15 4.52 -2.31 -5.68
C LYS A 15 5.86 -2.82 -6.19
N GLU A 16 6.09 -2.74 -7.50
CA GLU A 16 7.36 -3.20 -8.08
C GLU A 16 8.56 -2.42 -7.53
N LEU A 17 8.40 -1.10 -7.43
CA LEU A 17 9.45 -0.23 -6.91
C LEU A 17 9.78 -0.58 -5.46
N VAL A 18 8.75 -0.81 -4.65
CA VAL A 18 8.91 -1.18 -3.24
C VAL A 18 9.58 -2.55 -3.12
N MET A 19 9.14 -3.54 -3.89
CA MET A 19 9.68 -4.90 -3.80
C MET A 19 11.17 -4.97 -4.12
N ASN A 20 11.67 -4.07 -4.95
CA ASN A 20 13.09 -4.04 -5.31
C ASN A 20 13.98 -3.57 -4.15
N ASP A 21 13.48 -2.70 -3.30
CA ASP A 21 14.30 -2.00 -2.30
C ASP A 21 13.90 -2.29 -0.85
N PHE A 22 12.75 -2.90 -0.61
CA PHE A 22 12.27 -3.10 0.76
C PHE A 22 13.11 -4.14 1.51
N PRO A 23 13.41 -3.91 2.81
CA PRO A 23 14.33 -4.78 3.56
C PRO A 23 13.81 -6.19 3.85
N VAL A 24 12.49 -6.41 3.75
CA VAL A 24 11.90 -7.74 3.93
C VAL A 24 10.95 -8.04 2.77
N GLU A 25 10.59 -9.32 2.61
CA GLU A 25 9.72 -9.74 1.53
C GLU A 25 8.31 -9.17 1.70
N ILE A 26 7.81 -8.51 0.66
CA ILE A 26 6.41 -8.07 0.59
C ILE A 26 5.58 -9.25 0.07
N ASP A 27 4.64 -9.70 0.89
CA ASP A 27 3.80 -10.85 0.57
C ASP A 27 2.57 -10.45 -0.24
N GLN A 28 1.91 -9.37 0.11
CA GLN A 28 0.73 -8.85 -0.58
C GLN A 28 0.77 -7.34 -0.67
N CYS A 29 0.04 -6.82 -1.64
CA CYS A 29 -0.19 -5.38 -1.80
C CYS A 29 -1.67 -5.17 -2.11
N TRP A 30 -2.30 -4.21 -1.43
CA TRP A 30 -3.73 -3.94 -1.58
C TRP A 30 -3.97 -2.45 -1.84
N LEU A 31 -4.78 -2.17 -2.85
CA LEU A 31 -5.39 -0.84 -3.01
C LEU A 31 -6.67 -0.82 -2.18
N PHE A 32 -6.81 0.15 -1.30
CA PHE A 32 -7.99 0.25 -0.45
C PHE A 32 -8.48 1.70 -0.37
N GLY A 33 -9.48 1.96 0.47
CA GLY A 33 -10.03 3.29 0.60
C GLY A 33 -10.93 3.68 -0.56
N SER A 34 -11.05 4.98 -0.84
CA SER A 34 -12.05 5.51 -1.76
C SER A 34 -11.92 4.98 -3.18
N TYR A 35 -10.71 4.85 -3.71
CA TYR A 35 -10.52 4.33 -5.07
C TYR A 35 -10.94 2.87 -5.19
N ALA A 36 -10.69 2.05 -4.18
CA ALA A 36 -11.11 0.65 -4.20
C ALA A 36 -12.63 0.54 -4.09
N LYS A 37 -13.25 1.40 -3.28
CA LYS A 37 -14.72 1.40 -3.08
C LYS A 37 -15.50 2.01 -4.23
N GLY A 38 -14.81 2.68 -5.18
CA GLY A 38 -15.48 3.35 -6.28
C GLY A 38 -16.11 4.69 -5.89
N THR A 39 -15.65 5.32 -4.82
CA THR A 39 -16.16 6.59 -4.31
C THR A 39 -15.10 7.68 -4.22
N PRO A 40 -14.13 7.77 -5.16
CA PRO A 40 -13.10 8.78 -5.06
C PRO A 40 -13.67 10.17 -5.30
N ARG A 41 -13.05 11.17 -4.67
CA ARG A 41 -13.30 12.57 -4.93
C ARG A 41 -12.06 13.17 -5.57
N GLU A 42 -12.16 14.39 -6.06
CA GLU A 42 -11.02 15.12 -6.56
C GLU A 42 -9.96 15.20 -5.46
N HIS A 43 -8.72 14.89 -5.80
CA HIS A 43 -7.57 14.85 -4.87
C HIS A 43 -7.67 13.79 -3.76
N SER A 44 -8.50 12.76 -3.93
CA SER A 44 -8.53 11.64 -2.98
C SER A 44 -7.17 10.97 -2.89
N ASP A 45 -6.82 10.53 -1.67
CA ASP A 45 -5.60 9.75 -1.44
C ASP A 45 -5.68 8.39 -2.12
N ILE A 46 -4.52 7.88 -2.49
CA ILE A 46 -4.37 6.54 -3.04
C ILE A 46 -3.83 5.65 -1.92
N ASP A 47 -4.72 4.95 -1.23
CA ASP A 47 -4.36 4.15 -0.07
C ASP A 47 -3.83 2.79 -0.52
N ILE A 48 -2.58 2.49 -0.18
CA ILE A 48 -1.92 1.24 -0.55
C ILE A 48 -1.35 0.57 0.69
N ALA A 49 -1.75 -0.69 0.90
CA ALA A 49 -1.22 -1.50 1.99
C ALA A 49 -0.18 -2.48 1.46
N LEU A 50 0.98 -2.51 2.11
CA LEU A 50 2.04 -3.48 1.86
C LEU A 50 2.05 -4.44 3.04
N VAL A 51 1.92 -5.73 2.76
CA VAL A 51 1.74 -6.76 3.79
C VAL A 51 2.98 -7.63 3.87
N VAL A 52 3.51 -7.78 5.08
CA VAL A 52 4.62 -8.68 5.38
C VAL A 52 4.17 -9.65 6.48
N ASP A 53 4.82 -10.81 6.61
CA ASP A 53 4.50 -11.76 7.68
C ASP A 53 4.99 -11.26 9.04
N HIS A 54 6.22 -10.78 9.06
CA HIS A 54 6.90 -10.28 10.25
C HIS A 54 7.92 -9.22 9.86
N ILE A 55 8.15 -8.25 10.73
CA ILE A 55 9.19 -7.25 10.53
C ILE A 55 9.74 -6.81 11.88
N GLU A 56 11.07 -6.72 11.98
CA GLU A 56 11.74 -6.20 13.16
C GLU A 56 11.60 -4.68 13.25
N ASP A 57 11.70 -4.13 14.47
CA ASP A 57 11.44 -2.70 14.70
C ASP A 57 12.30 -1.78 13.83
N ASP A 58 13.60 -2.07 13.72
CA ASP A 58 14.50 -1.24 12.90
C ASP A 58 14.09 -1.26 11.44
N ASP A 59 13.75 -2.43 10.92
CA ASP A 59 13.30 -2.57 9.53
C ASP A 59 11.91 -1.93 9.32
N TYR A 60 11.07 -1.93 10.34
CA TYR A 60 9.77 -1.26 10.28
C TYR A 60 9.95 0.25 10.05
N TRP A 61 10.79 0.88 10.86
CA TRP A 61 11.00 2.32 10.74
C TRP A 61 11.71 2.69 9.44
N ASN A 62 12.76 1.97 9.08
CA ASN A 62 13.47 2.18 7.82
C ASN A 62 12.56 1.90 6.62
N GLY A 63 11.76 0.84 6.69
CA GLY A 63 10.84 0.48 5.65
C GLY A 63 9.74 1.51 5.46
N THR A 64 9.16 2.01 6.54
CA THR A 64 8.12 3.06 6.45
C THR A 64 8.66 4.32 5.80
N THR A 65 9.86 4.74 6.18
CA THR A 65 10.52 5.88 5.55
C THR A 65 10.72 5.66 4.05
N LEU A 66 11.17 4.46 3.68
CA LEU A 66 11.35 4.09 2.28
C LEU A 66 10.03 4.12 1.50
N LEU A 67 8.95 3.60 2.08
CA LEU A 67 7.64 3.59 1.45
C LEU A 67 7.19 5.01 1.08
N TRP A 68 7.34 5.95 1.99
CA TRP A 68 6.98 7.35 1.74
C TRP A 68 7.89 7.99 0.70
N LYS A 69 9.18 7.71 0.77
CA LYS A 69 10.13 8.24 -0.21
C LYS A 69 9.82 7.73 -1.62
N LEU A 70 9.54 6.45 -1.77
CA LEU A 70 9.27 5.84 -3.07
C LEU A 70 7.91 6.27 -3.64
N SER A 71 6.93 6.58 -2.78
CA SER A 71 5.61 7.01 -3.23
C SER A 71 5.68 8.25 -4.12
N ASN A 72 6.58 9.17 -3.82
CA ASN A 72 6.75 10.40 -4.58
C ASN A 72 7.25 10.19 -6.00
N HIS A 73 7.85 9.04 -6.29
CA HIS A 73 8.28 8.70 -7.65
C HIS A 73 7.12 8.29 -8.55
N ILE A 74 5.99 7.90 -7.95
CA ILE A 74 4.82 7.43 -8.70
C ILE A 74 3.71 8.48 -8.67
N ASP A 75 3.27 8.88 -7.47
CA ASP A 75 2.21 9.86 -7.28
C ASP A 75 2.23 10.34 -5.84
N ASP A 76 2.20 11.63 -5.63
CA ASP A 76 2.30 12.22 -4.27
C ASP A 76 1.03 11.99 -3.43
N ARG A 77 -0.05 11.51 -4.03
CA ARG A 77 -1.28 11.15 -3.30
C ARG A 77 -1.21 9.76 -2.66
N ILE A 78 -0.19 8.96 -2.97
CA ILE A 78 -0.06 7.62 -2.39
C ILE A 78 0.19 7.74 -0.88
N GLU A 79 -0.68 7.09 -0.11
CA GLU A 79 -0.52 6.93 1.33
C GLU A 79 -0.24 5.46 1.62
N PRO A 80 1.02 5.10 1.86
CA PRO A 80 1.36 3.71 2.14
C PRO A 80 1.12 3.34 3.59
N VAL A 81 0.64 2.12 3.81
CA VAL A 81 0.48 1.54 5.14
C VAL A 81 1.21 0.20 5.14
N LEU A 82 2.08 0.00 6.12
CA LEU A 82 2.79 -1.26 6.30
C LEU A 82 2.06 -2.10 7.34
N ILE A 83 1.69 -3.31 6.96
CA ILE A 83 1.01 -4.25 7.86
C ILE A 83 1.87 -5.49 8.04
N ALA A 84 2.24 -5.78 9.27
CA ALA A 84 2.85 -7.06 9.65
C ALA A 84 1.75 -7.94 10.24
N ARG A 85 1.54 -9.13 9.65
CA ARG A 85 0.44 -10.01 10.06
C ARG A 85 0.50 -10.40 11.53
N ASP A 86 1.69 -10.64 12.05
CA ASP A 86 1.86 -11.11 13.43
C ASP A 86 1.59 -10.03 14.48
N THR A 87 1.50 -8.76 14.08
CA THR A 87 1.20 -7.64 14.98
C THR A 87 -0.03 -6.83 14.56
N ASP A 88 -0.83 -7.36 13.64
CA ASP A 88 -2.07 -6.71 13.19
C ASP A 88 -3.22 -7.03 14.17
N TYR A 89 -3.06 -6.61 15.41
CA TYR A 89 -3.99 -6.94 16.51
C TYR A 89 -5.39 -6.37 16.30
N ALA A 90 -5.52 -5.27 15.59
CA ALA A 90 -6.81 -4.67 15.26
C ALA A 90 -7.47 -5.33 14.04
N ASP A 91 -6.81 -6.32 13.43
CA ASP A 91 -7.28 -7.02 12.24
C ASP A 91 -7.59 -6.07 11.07
N PHE A 92 -6.73 -5.09 10.88
CA PHE A 92 -6.87 -4.08 9.84
C PHE A 92 -6.81 -4.69 8.43
N LEU A 93 -5.96 -5.70 8.24
CA LEU A 93 -5.85 -6.38 6.96
C LEU A 93 -7.19 -6.99 6.53
N SER A 94 -7.89 -7.62 7.47
CA SER A 94 -9.22 -8.19 7.19
C SER A 94 -10.21 -7.11 6.74
N GLU A 95 -10.17 -5.94 7.36
CA GLU A 95 -11.00 -4.80 6.95
C GLU A 95 -10.67 -4.33 5.53
N ILE A 96 -9.38 -4.24 5.22
CA ILE A 96 -8.93 -3.85 3.87
C ILE A 96 -9.41 -4.85 2.83
N GLN A 97 -9.34 -6.14 3.13
CA GLN A 97 -9.72 -7.20 2.19
C GLN A 97 -11.21 -7.20 1.85
N LYS A 98 -12.06 -6.67 2.72
CA LYS A 98 -13.51 -6.64 2.48
C LYS A 98 -13.88 -5.83 1.24
N THR A 99 -13.21 -4.71 1.01
CA THR A 99 -13.52 -3.80 -0.10
C THR A 99 -12.32 -3.48 -0.95
N GLY A 100 -11.13 -3.92 -0.57
CA GLY A 100 -9.89 -3.63 -1.26
C GLY A 100 -9.71 -4.46 -2.52
N ILE A 101 -8.77 -4.02 -3.34
CA ILE A 101 -8.38 -4.69 -4.58
C ILE A 101 -6.94 -5.17 -4.40
N GLU A 102 -6.73 -6.47 -4.50
CA GLU A 102 -5.37 -7.00 -4.44
C GLU A 102 -4.58 -6.58 -5.67
N VAL A 103 -3.40 -6.04 -5.45
CA VAL A 103 -2.50 -5.60 -6.52
C VAL A 103 -1.53 -6.75 -6.80
N LYS A 104 -1.72 -7.42 -7.91
CA LYS A 104 -0.92 -8.61 -8.30
C LYS A 104 0.18 -8.29 -9.30
#